data_c64f093fbafc04292594c2b7845198b8
#
_entry.id   c64f093fbafc04292594c2b7845198b8
#
_cell.length_a   1.000
_cell.length_b   1.000
_cell.length_c   1.000
_cell.angle_alpha   90.00
_cell.angle_beta   90.00
_cell.angle_gamma   90.00
#
_symmetry.space_group_name_H-M   'P 1'
#
loop_
_entity.id
_entity.type
_entity.pdbx_description
1 polymer ?
#
loop_
_entity_poly.entity_id
_entity_poly.type
_entity_poly.pdbx_seq_one_letter_code
_entity_poly.pdbx_strand_id
1 'polypeptide(L)'
;MKHVKLWRWIVVGAVALGLAALGWVYWRYTAPVEVRVDSTVADLPFEVETIPPVVQARPGEVIKVLYRIRNTDLMPIAAFGRVEIEPLGADGQIQIFLTKCGGLNTFQNGYAEDYEVIFRVQPAGLTGASRLTLQHIFTPATPK
;
A
#
# COMPACT_ATOMS: atom_id res chain seq x y z
N MET A 1 -5.77 12.00 -57.49
CA MET A 1 -6.30 12.84 -56.39
C MET A 1 -6.91 12.09 -55.21
N LYS A 2 -7.43 10.86 -55.40
CA LYS A 2 -8.04 10.05 -54.27
C LYS A 2 -7.02 9.55 -53.25
N HIS A 3 -5.79 9.20 -53.65
CA HIS A 3 -4.75 8.66 -52.74
C HIS A 3 -4.23 9.69 -51.70
N VAL A 4 -4.19 10.97 -52.04
CA VAL A 4 -3.74 12.04 -51.13
C VAL A 4 -4.72 12.22 -49.95
N LYS A 5 -6.02 12.06 -50.21
CA LYS A 5 -7.02 12.16 -49.13
C LYS A 5 -6.92 10.97 -48.19
N LEU A 6 -6.74 9.76 -48.70
CA LEU A 6 -6.60 8.54 -47.88
C LEU A 6 -5.35 8.63 -46.97
N TRP A 7 -4.20 9.05 -47.51
CA TRP A 7 -2.97 9.22 -46.76
C TRP A 7 -3.11 10.22 -45.59
N ARG A 8 -3.82 11.32 -45.80
CA ARG A 8 -4.08 12.31 -44.75
C ARG A 8 -4.88 11.70 -43.60
N TRP A 9 -5.88 10.91 -43.85
CA TRP A 9 -6.68 10.23 -42.84
C TRP A 9 -5.88 9.17 -42.08
N ILE A 10 -4.99 8.44 -42.74
CA ILE A 10 -4.10 7.48 -42.12
C ILE A 10 -3.15 8.20 -41.15
N VAL A 11 -2.55 9.30 -41.56
CA VAL A 11 -1.62 10.08 -40.70
C VAL A 11 -2.37 10.65 -39.50
N VAL A 12 -3.54 11.24 -39.69
CA VAL A 12 -4.37 11.76 -38.60
C VAL A 12 -4.74 10.65 -37.61
N GLY A 13 -5.15 9.50 -38.12
CA GLY A 13 -5.47 8.35 -37.27
C GLY A 13 -4.27 7.84 -36.47
N ALA A 14 -3.10 7.76 -37.08
CA ALA A 14 -1.86 7.34 -36.40
C ALA A 14 -1.44 8.34 -35.29
N VAL A 15 -1.54 9.63 -35.56
CA VAL A 15 -1.27 10.67 -34.58
C VAL A 15 -2.25 10.60 -33.41
N ALA A 16 -3.54 10.46 -33.70
CA ALA A 16 -4.56 10.34 -32.65
C ALA A 16 -4.33 9.12 -31.74
N LEU A 17 -3.99 7.96 -32.32
CA LEU A 17 -3.64 6.75 -31.58
C LEU A 17 -2.39 6.95 -30.72
N GLY A 18 -1.36 7.60 -31.27
CA GLY A 18 -0.14 7.93 -30.53
C GLY A 18 -0.41 8.82 -29.32
N LEU A 19 -1.22 9.86 -29.48
CA LEU A 19 -1.61 10.75 -28.39
C LEU A 19 -2.45 10.03 -27.31
N ALA A 20 -3.37 9.17 -27.74
CA ALA A 20 -4.17 8.36 -26.83
C ALA A 20 -3.29 7.39 -25.99
N ALA A 21 -2.33 6.75 -26.64
CA ALA A 21 -1.38 5.85 -25.96
C ALA A 21 -0.51 6.61 -24.96
N LEU A 22 0.01 7.78 -25.33
CA LEU A 22 0.78 8.65 -24.42
C LEU A 22 -0.07 9.13 -23.25
N GLY A 23 -1.31 9.54 -23.48
CA GLY A 23 -2.25 9.94 -22.43
C GLY A 23 -2.55 8.79 -21.47
N TRP A 24 -2.74 7.59 -21.98
CA TRP A 24 -2.97 6.40 -21.15
C TRP A 24 -1.74 6.05 -20.29
N VAL A 25 -0.52 6.10 -20.87
CA VAL A 25 0.73 5.89 -20.14
C VAL A 25 0.88 6.92 -19.03
N TYR A 26 0.72 8.22 -19.38
CA TYR A 26 0.78 9.30 -18.39
C TYR A 26 -0.19 9.08 -17.24
N TRP A 27 -1.44 8.73 -17.55
CA TRP A 27 -2.45 8.44 -16.53
C TRP A 27 -2.02 7.27 -15.64
N ARG A 28 -1.48 6.19 -16.20
CA ARG A 28 -1.00 5.02 -15.41
C ARG A 28 0.12 5.36 -14.43
N TYR A 29 0.95 6.35 -14.75
CA TYR A 29 2.04 6.80 -13.89
C TYR A 29 1.61 7.85 -12.85
N THR A 30 0.51 8.54 -13.06
CA THR A 30 0.05 9.63 -12.19
C THR A 30 -1.23 9.32 -11.42
N ALA A 31 -1.96 8.28 -11.82
CA ALA A 31 -3.20 7.87 -11.16
C ALA A 31 -2.95 7.52 -9.69
N PRO A 32 -3.85 7.93 -8.79
CA PRO A 32 -3.76 7.54 -7.40
C PRO A 32 -3.88 6.03 -7.24
N VAL A 33 -3.16 5.49 -6.28
CA VAL A 33 -3.18 4.09 -5.87
C VAL A 33 -3.96 3.99 -4.57
N GLU A 34 -4.94 3.10 -4.53
CA GLU A 34 -5.65 2.80 -3.30
C GLU A 34 -4.82 1.86 -2.44
N VAL A 35 -4.49 2.29 -1.23
CA VAL A 35 -3.79 1.46 -0.25
C VAL A 35 -4.74 1.17 0.89
N ARG A 36 -5.12 -0.09 1.02
CA ARG A 36 -5.83 -0.60 2.18
C ARG A 36 -4.82 -0.96 3.26
N VAL A 37 -5.05 -0.49 4.45
CA VAL A 37 -4.20 -0.77 5.62
C VAL A 37 -4.96 -1.71 6.53
N ASP A 38 -4.40 -2.91 6.72
CA ASP A 38 -5.05 -3.98 7.47
C ASP A 38 -4.10 -4.61 8.49
N SER A 39 -4.65 -5.40 9.40
CA SER A 39 -3.87 -6.11 10.41
C SER A 39 -4.43 -7.50 10.65
N THR A 40 -3.54 -8.45 10.88
CA THR A 40 -3.88 -9.80 11.30
C THR A 40 -3.17 -10.11 12.61
N VAL A 41 -3.91 -10.62 13.56
CA VAL A 41 -3.42 -11.00 14.87
C VAL A 41 -3.58 -12.51 15.01
N ALA A 42 -2.48 -13.23 15.19
CA ALA A 42 -2.46 -14.67 15.35
C ALA A 42 -2.20 -15.02 16.83
N ASP A 43 -3.17 -15.64 17.47
CA ASP A 43 -3.06 -16.17 18.84
C ASP A 43 -2.59 -15.17 19.91
N LEU A 44 -2.94 -13.90 19.73
CA LEU A 44 -2.63 -12.81 20.66
C LEU A 44 -3.92 -12.12 21.11
N PRO A 45 -4.03 -11.68 22.37
CA PRO A 45 -5.17 -10.93 22.88
C PRO A 45 -5.02 -9.43 22.53
N PHE A 46 -4.88 -9.11 21.25
CA PHE A 46 -4.74 -7.74 20.76
C PHE A 46 -6.00 -7.29 20.04
N GLU A 47 -6.44 -6.09 20.36
CA GLU A 47 -7.36 -5.30 19.54
C GLU A 47 -6.52 -4.33 18.71
N VAL A 48 -6.68 -4.38 17.39
CA VAL A 48 -5.92 -3.52 16.48
C VAL A 48 -6.89 -2.71 15.63
N GLU A 49 -6.71 -1.40 15.62
CA GLU A 49 -7.44 -0.45 14.78
C GLU A 49 -6.45 0.24 13.85
N THR A 50 -6.77 0.31 12.56
CA THR A 50 -5.95 0.99 11.55
C THR A 50 -6.53 2.37 11.23
N ILE A 51 -5.72 3.43 11.27
CA ILE A 51 -6.17 4.81 11.11
C ILE A 51 -5.28 5.57 10.11
N PRO A 52 -5.79 5.95 8.95
CA PRO A 52 -7.04 5.49 8.34
C PRO A 52 -6.93 4.08 7.75
N PRO A 53 -8.05 3.34 7.60
CA PRO A 53 -8.01 1.97 7.04
C PRO A 53 -7.82 1.93 5.51
N VAL A 54 -8.09 3.03 4.82
CA VAL A 54 -7.90 3.16 3.37
C VAL A 54 -7.34 4.54 3.05
N VAL A 55 -6.35 4.57 2.17
CA VAL A 55 -5.71 5.80 1.70
C VAL A 55 -5.68 5.81 0.19
N GLN A 56 -6.01 6.96 -0.42
CA GLN A 56 -5.78 7.23 -1.84
C GLN A 56 -4.45 7.98 -1.96
N ALA A 57 -3.39 7.25 -2.29
CA ALA A 57 -2.05 7.79 -2.36
C ALA A 57 -1.66 8.17 -3.78
N ARG A 58 -1.14 9.38 -3.98
CA ARG A 58 -0.51 9.75 -5.24
C ARG A 58 0.91 9.17 -5.31
N PRO A 59 1.37 8.75 -6.48
CA PRO A 59 2.75 8.31 -6.66
C PRO A 59 3.75 9.36 -6.14
N GLY A 60 4.69 8.92 -5.32
CA GLY A 60 5.69 9.78 -4.67
C GLY A 60 5.24 10.43 -3.35
N GLU A 61 3.96 10.38 -3.02
CA GLU A 61 3.43 10.91 -1.77
C GLU A 61 3.88 10.08 -0.57
N VAL A 62 4.28 10.75 0.51
CA VAL A 62 4.62 10.11 1.78
C VAL A 62 3.37 10.06 2.64
N ILE A 63 2.99 8.86 3.02
CA ILE A 63 1.79 8.57 3.78
C ILE A 63 2.17 8.13 5.19
N LYS A 64 1.43 8.61 6.16
CA LYS A 64 1.50 8.18 7.55
C LYS A 64 0.19 7.52 7.93
N VAL A 65 0.28 6.32 8.48
CA VAL A 65 -0.83 5.58 9.07
C VAL A 65 -0.50 5.19 10.51
N LEU A 66 -1.53 4.97 11.30
CA LEU A 66 -1.40 4.55 12.70
C LEU A 66 -2.06 3.19 12.87
N TYR A 67 -1.37 2.32 13.59
CA TYR A 67 -1.95 1.13 14.18
C TYR A 67 -2.13 1.40 15.67
N ARG A 68 -3.37 1.50 16.08
CA ARG A 68 -3.73 1.59 17.50
C ARG A 68 -3.89 0.18 18.03
N ILE A 69 -2.96 -0.23 18.88
CA ILE A 69 -2.88 -1.59 19.40
C ILE A 69 -3.16 -1.56 20.89
N ARG A 70 -4.11 -2.38 21.32
CA ARG A 70 -4.45 -2.58 22.73
C ARG A 70 -4.22 -4.04 23.10
N ASN A 71 -3.34 -4.27 24.06
CA ASN A 71 -3.22 -5.57 24.69
C ASN A 71 -4.34 -5.73 25.73
N THR A 72 -5.23 -6.69 25.52
CA THR A 72 -6.36 -6.95 26.43
C THR A 72 -6.06 -7.97 27.51
N ASP A 73 -4.84 -8.53 27.57
CA ASP A 73 -4.38 -9.39 28.63
C ASP A 73 -4.06 -8.58 29.90
N LEU A 74 -3.88 -9.28 31.01
CA LEU A 74 -3.47 -8.70 32.30
C LEU A 74 -1.98 -8.46 32.39
N MET A 75 -1.18 -9.05 31.50
CA MET A 75 0.28 -8.99 31.50
C MET A 75 0.81 -8.38 30.20
N PRO A 76 1.98 -7.74 30.25
CA PRO A 76 2.67 -7.33 29.02
C PRO A 76 2.97 -8.54 28.12
N ILE A 77 2.80 -8.39 26.84
CA ILE A 77 3.02 -9.44 25.85
C ILE A 77 4.07 -9.02 24.83
N ALA A 78 5.08 -9.87 24.64
CA ALA A 78 6.04 -9.71 23.58
C ALA A 78 5.48 -10.36 22.29
N ALA A 79 5.44 -9.60 21.20
CA ALA A 79 4.99 -10.06 19.91
C ALA A 79 5.92 -9.61 18.80
N PHE A 80 5.96 -10.37 17.73
CA PHE A 80 6.71 -10.08 16.53
C PHE A 80 5.77 -9.55 15.45
N GLY A 81 6.03 -8.34 14.97
CA GLY A 81 5.30 -7.70 13.87
C GLY A 81 6.06 -7.80 12.56
N ARG A 82 5.38 -8.18 11.48
CA ARG A 82 5.89 -8.14 10.12
C ARG A 82 4.90 -7.48 9.19
N VAL A 83 5.41 -6.90 8.11
CA VAL A 83 4.59 -6.28 7.07
C VAL A 83 4.59 -7.17 5.85
N GLU A 84 3.41 -7.37 5.27
CA GLU A 84 3.22 -7.99 3.97
C GLU A 84 2.47 -7.03 3.04
N ILE A 85 2.80 -7.07 1.75
CA ILE A 85 2.16 -6.23 0.73
C ILE A 85 1.48 -7.14 -0.28
N GLU A 86 0.21 -6.87 -0.52
CA GLU A 86 -0.59 -7.58 -1.53
C GLU A 86 -0.99 -6.64 -2.68
N PRO A 87 -1.11 -7.15 -3.92
CA PRO A 87 -0.91 -8.55 -4.33
C PRO A 87 0.56 -8.96 -4.34
N LEU A 88 0.81 -10.26 -4.30
CA LEU A 88 2.15 -10.81 -4.35
C LEU A 88 2.94 -10.25 -5.56
N GLY A 89 4.17 -9.78 -5.31
CA GLY A 89 5.00 -9.12 -6.31
C GLY A 89 4.83 -7.60 -6.39
N ALA A 90 3.95 -7.02 -5.58
CA ALA A 90 3.77 -5.57 -5.50
C ALA A 90 4.70 -4.89 -4.47
N ASP A 91 5.62 -5.63 -3.85
CA ASP A 91 6.53 -5.10 -2.82
C ASP A 91 7.31 -3.85 -3.28
N GLY A 92 7.68 -3.79 -4.56
CA GLY A 92 8.35 -2.62 -5.14
C GLY A 92 7.48 -1.37 -5.26
N GLN A 93 6.16 -1.48 -5.10
CA GLN A 93 5.25 -0.33 -5.19
C GLN A 93 5.08 0.42 -3.87
N ILE A 94 5.45 -0.18 -2.75
CA ILE A 94 5.43 0.48 -1.43
C ILE A 94 6.85 0.49 -0.87
N GLN A 95 7.35 1.68 -0.60
CA GLN A 95 8.62 1.88 0.10
C GLN A 95 8.34 2.28 1.54
N ILE A 96 8.61 1.39 2.48
CA ILE A 96 8.42 1.66 3.92
C ILE A 96 9.66 2.35 4.45
N PHE A 97 9.47 3.52 5.11
CA PHE A 97 10.53 4.28 5.76
C PHE A 97 10.61 4.00 7.26
N LEU A 98 9.46 3.78 7.87
CA LEU A 98 9.35 3.55 9.31
C LEU A 98 8.20 2.58 9.57
N THR A 99 8.45 1.62 10.45
CA THR A 99 7.41 0.79 11.07
C THR A 99 7.76 0.60 12.53
N LYS A 100 7.05 1.32 13.42
CA LYS A 100 7.30 1.24 14.87
C LYS A 100 6.82 -0.06 15.48
N CYS A 101 5.87 -0.74 14.86
CA CYS A 101 5.36 -2.04 15.32
C CYS A 101 5.99 -3.23 14.60
N GLY A 102 7.01 -3.00 13.74
CA GLY A 102 7.78 -4.06 13.09
C GLY A 102 8.83 -4.66 14.02
N GLY A 103 9.12 -5.95 13.82
CA GLY A 103 10.06 -6.67 14.66
C GLY A 103 9.49 -7.06 16.03
N LEU A 104 10.38 -7.32 16.99
CA LEU A 104 10.00 -7.70 18.34
C LEU A 104 9.65 -6.45 19.15
N ASN A 105 8.43 -6.42 19.68
CA ASN A 105 7.92 -5.37 20.53
C ASN A 105 7.24 -5.95 21.78
N THR A 106 7.25 -5.20 22.87
CA THR A 106 6.49 -5.53 24.09
C THR A 106 5.32 -4.56 24.22
N PHE A 107 4.12 -5.10 24.20
CA PHE A 107 2.88 -4.36 24.31
C PHE A 107 2.39 -4.39 25.75
N GLN A 108 2.28 -3.20 26.36
CA GLN A 108 1.83 -3.07 27.74
C GLN A 108 0.34 -3.42 27.86
N ASN A 109 -0.04 -3.94 29.02
CA ASN A 109 -1.42 -4.32 29.29
C ASN A 109 -2.31 -3.07 29.56
N GLY A 110 -3.56 -3.14 29.12
CA GLY A 110 -4.61 -2.19 29.46
C GLY A 110 -4.57 -0.85 28.74
N TYR A 111 -3.50 -0.51 28.03
CA TYR A 111 -3.37 0.73 27.28
C TYR A 111 -3.47 0.48 25.78
N ALA A 112 -4.08 1.43 25.08
CA ALA A 112 -4.00 1.50 23.63
C ALA A 112 -2.81 2.39 23.25
N GLU A 113 -1.90 1.87 22.45
CA GLU A 113 -0.72 2.58 21.98
C GLU A 113 -0.79 2.78 20.46
N ASP A 114 -0.37 3.96 19.99
CA ASP A 114 -0.36 4.29 18.57
C ASP A 114 1.03 4.04 17.97
N TYR A 115 1.09 3.13 17.02
CA TYR A 115 2.30 2.78 16.29
C TYR A 115 2.26 3.36 14.87
N GLU A 116 3.24 4.19 14.55
CA GLU A 116 3.33 4.83 13.24
C GLU A 116 3.95 3.91 12.20
N VAL A 117 3.35 3.90 11.02
CA VAL A 117 3.95 3.37 9.80
C VAL A 117 3.98 4.48 8.76
N ILE A 118 5.16 4.76 8.23
CA ILE A 118 5.39 5.78 7.20
C ILE A 118 5.92 5.09 5.96
N PHE A 119 5.23 5.32 4.85
CA PHE A 119 5.58 4.73 3.57
C PHE A 119 5.33 5.69 2.42
N ARG A 120 5.89 5.38 1.26
CA ARG A 120 5.64 6.06 -0.01
C ARG A 120 5.18 5.05 -1.05
N VAL A 121 4.17 5.45 -1.83
CA VAL A 121 3.69 4.65 -2.95
C VAL A 121 4.46 5.04 -4.21
N GLN A 122 4.96 4.04 -4.92
CA GLN A 122 5.57 4.19 -6.23
C GLN A 122 4.49 4.13 -7.33
N PRO A 123 4.74 4.69 -8.51
CA PRO A 123 3.81 4.58 -9.63
C PRO A 123 3.48 3.13 -9.94
N ALA A 124 2.21 2.82 -10.19
CA ALA A 124 1.79 1.50 -10.66
C ALA A 124 2.45 1.13 -12.00
N GLY A 125 2.75 2.12 -12.84
CA GLY A 125 3.30 1.91 -14.16
C GLY A 125 2.32 1.10 -15.04
N LEU A 126 2.86 0.37 -16.01
CA LEU A 126 2.04 -0.42 -16.93
C LEU A 126 1.54 -1.75 -16.34
N THR A 127 2.31 -2.32 -15.43
CA THR A 127 2.08 -3.68 -14.87
C THR A 127 1.74 -3.70 -13.39
N GLY A 128 1.86 -2.57 -12.71
CA GLY A 128 1.61 -2.49 -11.28
C GLY A 128 0.13 -2.47 -10.91
N ALA A 129 -0.16 -2.81 -9.68
CA ALA A 129 -1.50 -2.80 -9.11
C ALA A 129 -1.98 -1.37 -8.82
N SER A 130 -3.26 -1.10 -9.07
CA SER A 130 -3.94 0.16 -8.68
C SER A 130 -4.54 0.09 -7.28
N ARG A 131 -4.58 -1.10 -6.69
CA ARG A 131 -4.99 -1.36 -5.31
C ARG A 131 -3.95 -2.21 -4.63
N LEU A 132 -3.54 -1.78 -3.46
CA LEU A 132 -2.55 -2.46 -2.64
C LEU A 132 -3.14 -2.68 -1.25
N THR A 133 -2.73 -3.76 -0.60
CA THR A 133 -2.99 -3.96 0.83
C THR A 133 -1.66 -3.98 1.56
N LEU A 134 -1.51 -3.10 2.54
CA LEU A 134 -0.41 -3.12 3.49
C LEU A 134 -0.92 -3.82 4.74
N GLN A 135 -0.49 -5.06 4.94
CA GLN A 135 -0.95 -5.90 6.03
C GLN A 135 0.13 -6.00 7.11
N HIS A 136 -0.23 -5.68 8.34
CA HIS A 136 0.61 -5.96 9.52
C HIS A 136 0.16 -7.26 10.18
N ILE A 137 1.11 -8.19 10.35
CA ILE A 137 0.85 -9.50 10.95
C ILE A 137 1.58 -9.56 12.28
N PHE A 138 0.83 -9.79 13.35
CA PHE A 138 1.36 -9.94 14.71
C PHE A 138 1.30 -11.42 15.12
N THR A 139 2.45 -11.93 15.56
CA THR A 139 2.59 -13.30 16.04
C THR A 139 3.25 -13.33 17.42
N PRO A 140 2.99 -14.33 18.27
CA PRO A 140 3.68 -14.47 19.55
C PRO A 140 5.20 -14.50 19.35
N ALA A 141 5.95 -13.86 20.24
CA ALA A 141 7.42 -13.88 20.21
C ALA A 141 7.98 -15.26 20.53
N THR A 142 7.21 -16.09 21.29
CA THR A 142 7.56 -17.46 21.62
C THR A 142 6.45 -18.37 21.10
N PRO A 143 6.73 -19.34 20.22
CA PRO A 143 5.73 -20.32 19.83
C PRO A 143 5.31 -21.11 21.08
N LYS A 144 4.00 -21.30 21.23
CA LYS A 144 3.42 -22.17 22.27
C LYS A 144 3.73 -23.64 22.01
#